data_4aca5e50545be3b14e8f4aa13577592e
#
_entry.id   4aca5e50545be3b14e8f4aa13577592e
#
_cell.length_a   1.000
_cell.length_b   1.000
_cell.length_c   1.000
_cell.angle_alpha   90.00
_cell.angle_beta   90.00
_cell.angle_gamma   90.00
#
_symmetry.space_group_name_H-M   'P 1'
#
loop_
_entity.id
_entity.type
_entity.pdbx_description
1 polymer ?
#
loop_
_entity_poly.entity_id
_entity_poly.type
_entity_poly.pdbx_seq_one_letter_code
_entity_poly.pdbx_strand_id
1 'polypeptide(L)'
;METQQVVIAGGGPVGLWLAAELRLNNISVTVLEERTEIDQRSKALTVHPRGVEVLASRGIHQRFLDESLKISTGHFANLANRLDFSVLDTPFPYTLFIPQARTEALFEEYALGLGATIRRGHRVTGFTEHADSVTVQVEGPEGPYEIQAEYIAGCDGTRSTVREAAGIDFPGTPSTYLGWLGDVLFDNPPPPGFNSFDERGGLMIIPLPDNRWRIAGTSPDSATTEWPGDLTLDELRQKVIDIAGDDFGMRDPSWLSRFGNATRLATHYRRGRVVLAGDAAHQHYPTGGVGMNVGFQDAFNLGWKLAATIDGWASDGLLDTYHSDRYPVGEQLMEHSRAQTYLFHAFSPEGLALRDLLSRMVPESREFSDFLAGRLTALDVAYPSADPTAHPVTGTRAPDLTLTAAESTLFGALRADSYVLLDLTAGGALSDRAQERITVHGGAPDRTRDAWEDVRAALIRPDGHVVWAWTEEDDTKLAAQVDAVVTTALGR
;
A
#
# COMPACT_ATOMS: atom_id res chain seq x y z
N MET A 1 -12.76 31.52 10.13
CA MET A 1 -12.28 30.46 9.22
C MET A 1 -11.87 29.29 10.10
N GLU A 2 -12.29 28.09 9.77
CA GLU A 2 -11.88 26.89 10.49
C GLU A 2 -10.40 26.62 10.24
N THR A 3 -9.66 26.18 11.26
CA THR A 3 -8.22 25.91 11.18
C THR A 3 -7.94 24.48 11.57
N GLN A 4 -7.11 23.79 10.78
CA GLN A 4 -6.62 22.43 11.01
C GLN A 4 -5.10 22.38 10.83
N GLN A 5 -4.42 21.34 11.33
CA GLN A 5 -3.02 21.14 10.97
C GLN A 5 -2.93 20.46 9.60
N VAL A 6 -3.77 19.45 9.33
CA VAL A 6 -3.79 18.79 8.02
C VAL A 6 -5.22 18.66 7.50
N VAL A 7 -5.41 19.00 6.22
CA VAL A 7 -6.61 18.65 5.45
C VAL A 7 -6.22 17.52 4.48
N ILE A 8 -7.01 16.45 4.46
CA ILE A 8 -6.87 15.34 3.53
C ILE A 8 -8.02 15.39 2.52
N ALA A 9 -7.70 15.50 1.23
CA ALA A 9 -8.65 15.34 0.14
C ALA A 9 -8.76 13.86 -0.24
N GLY A 10 -9.95 13.28 -0.08
CA GLY A 10 -10.26 11.89 -0.37
C GLY A 10 -10.34 10.99 0.87
N GLY A 11 -11.52 10.41 1.10
CA GLY A 11 -11.86 9.48 2.19
C GLY A 11 -11.82 8.01 1.77
N GLY A 12 -10.97 7.65 0.79
CA GLY A 12 -10.65 6.26 0.46
C GLY A 12 -9.65 5.65 1.45
N PRO A 13 -9.23 4.37 1.24
CA PRO A 13 -8.38 3.64 2.20
C PRO A 13 -7.11 4.38 2.57
N VAL A 14 -6.49 5.09 1.61
CA VAL A 14 -5.23 5.81 1.80
C VAL A 14 -5.41 7.04 2.68
N GLY A 15 -6.42 7.86 2.39
CA GLY A 15 -6.70 9.07 3.18
C GLY A 15 -7.17 8.77 4.59
N LEU A 16 -7.99 7.73 4.77
CA LEU A 16 -8.45 7.28 6.09
C LEU A 16 -7.29 6.72 6.93
N TRP A 17 -6.38 5.94 6.31
CA TRP A 17 -5.19 5.44 6.99
C TRP A 17 -4.23 6.58 7.37
N LEU A 18 -4.00 7.55 6.46
CA LEU A 18 -3.20 8.74 6.77
C LEU A 18 -3.80 9.55 7.93
N ALA A 19 -5.12 9.70 7.96
CA ALA A 19 -5.81 10.37 9.06
C ALA A 19 -5.56 9.66 10.40
N ALA A 20 -5.60 8.33 10.41
CA ALA A 20 -5.29 7.54 11.61
C ALA A 20 -3.83 7.73 12.06
N GLU A 21 -2.86 7.63 11.16
CA GLU A 21 -1.43 7.84 11.46
C GLU A 21 -1.17 9.25 12.04
N LEU A 22 -1.80 10.27 11.47
CA LEU A 22 -1.69 11.65 11.99
C LEU A 22 -2.33 11.78 13.38
N ARG A 23 -3.50 11.16 13.60
CA ARG A 23 -4.18 11.19 14.90
C ARG A 23 -3.43 10.42 15.99
N LEU A 24 -2.72 9.36 15.67
CA LEU A 24 -1.81 8.66 16.60
C LEU A 24 -0.69 9.57 17.11
N ASN A 25 -0.36 10.60 16.34
CA ASN A 25 0.59 11.66 16.69
C ASN A 25 -0.09 12.94 17.23
N ASN A 26 -1.37 12.91 17.58
CA ASN A 26 -2.18 14.05 18.05
C ASN A 26 -2.33 15.21 17.05
N ILE A 27 -1.99 15.06 15.79
CA ILE A 27 -2.18 16.08 14.75
C ILE A 27 -3.68 16.23 14.46
N SER A 28 -4.18 17.45 14.46
CA SER A 28 -5.57 17.74 14.07
C SER A 28 -5.76 17.54 12.57
N VAL A 29 -6.76 16.73 12.20
CA VAL A 29 -6.97 16.34 10.79
C VAL A 29 -8.46 16.37 10.43
N THR A 30 -8.75 16.91 9.24
CA THR A 30 -10.06 16.79 8.60
C THR A 30 -9.91 16.10 7.25
N VAL A 31 -10.64 14.99 7.06
CA VAL A 31 -10.79 14.30 5.79
C VAL A 31 -12.03 14.83 5.07
N LEU A 32 -11.87 15.22 3.81
CA LEU A 32 -12.94 15.67 2.93
C LEU A 32 -13.16 14.65 1.83
N GLU A 33 -14.34 14.06 1.77
CA GLU A 33 -14.72 13.04 0.80
C GLU A 33 -15.95 13.51 0.00
N GLU A 34 -15.84 13.47 -1.33
CA GLU A 34 -16.93 13.94 -2.22
C GLU A 34 -18.17 13.06 -2.18
N ARG A 35 -18.01 11.75 -1.93
CA ARG A 35 -19.15 10.82 -1.81
C ARG A 35 -19.80 10.96 -0.46
N THR A 36 -21.12 10.82 -0.45
CA THR A 36 -21.92 10.83 0.79
C THR A 36 -21.84 9.54 1.58
N GLU A 37 -21.47 8.43 0.93
CA GLU A 37 -21.36 7.09 1.50
C GLU A 37 -20.15 6.34 0.94
N ILE A 38 -19.75 5.26 1.61
CA ILE A 38 -18.71 4.34 1.11
C ILE A 38 -19.22 3.64 -0.15
N ASP A 39 -18.42 3.66 -1.21
CA ASP A 39 -18.75 2.98 -2.47
C ASP A 39 -18.72 1.46 -2.29
N GLN A 40 -19.87 0.81 -2.39
CA GLN A 40 -19.97 -0.64 -2.24
C GLN A 40 -19.35 -1.41 -3.42
N ARG A 41 -19.04 -0.74 -4.52
CA ARG A 41 -18.35 -1.32 -5.67
C ARG A 41 -16.84 -1.43 -5.37
N SER A 42 -16.45 -2.51 -4.71
CA SER A 42 -15.07 -2.72 -4.27
C SER A 42 -14.13 -2.92 -5.45
N LYS A 43 -13.25 -1.95 -5.73
CA LYS A 43 -12.23 -2.06 -6.77
C LYS A 43 -11.14 -3.04 -6.37
N ALA A 44 -10.63 -2.96 -5.14
CA ALA A 44 -9.67 -3.87 -4.56
C ALA A 44 -10.33 -4.91 -3.65
N LEU A 45 -9.69 -6.08 -3.54
CA LEU A 45 -10.17 -7.21 -2.75
C LEU A 45 -9.09 -7.78 -1.83
N THR A 46 -7.91 -7.16 -1.75
CA THR A 46 -6.75 -7.80 -1.12
C THR A 46 -5.97 -6.85 -0.22
N VAL A 47 -5.59 -7.35 0.96
CA VAL A 47 -4.53 -6.77 1.80
C VAL A 47 -3.38 -7.79 1.84
N HIS A 48 -2.24 -7.41 1.28
CA HIS A 48 -1.07 -8.27 1.15
C HIS A 48 -0.26 -8.37 2.45
N PRO A 49 0.67 -9.33 2.60
CA PRO A 49 1.45 -9.56 3.81
C PRO A 49 2.04 -8.31 4.45
N ARG A 50 2.72 -7.43 3.69
CA ARG A 50 3.25 -6.17 4.25
C ARG A 50 2.13 -5.27 4.79
N GLY A 51 1.00 -5.25 4.12
CA GLY A 51 -0.18 -4.53 4.62
C GLY A 51 -0.66 -5.05 5.96
N VAL A 52 -0.68 -6.37 6.16
CA VAL A 52 -1.06 -6.96 7.45
C VAL A 52 -0.03 -6.64 8.54
N GLU A 53 1.27 -6.61 8.21
CA GLU A 53 2.33 -6.16 9.15
C GLU A 53 2.13 -4.70 9.58
N VAL A 54 1.78 -3.81 8.64
CA VAL A 54 1.46 -2.41 8.95
C VAL A 54 0.28 -2.33 9.93
N LEU A 55 -0.79 -3.08 9.68
CA LEU A 55 -1.94 -3.15 10.60
C LEU A 55 -1.57 -3.73 11.96
N ALA A 56 -0.68 -4.73 12.00
CA ALA A 56 -0.20 -5.35 13.24
C ALA A 56 0.63 -4.38 14.07
N SER A 57 1.46 -3.56 13.43
CA SER A 57 2.26 -2.53 14.12
C SER A 57 1.41 -1.41 14.75
N ARG A 58 0.13 -1.33 14.43
CA ARG A 58 -0.86 -0.42 15.02
C ARG A 58 -1.94 -1.15 15.84
N GLY A 59 -1.80 -2.46 16.01
CA GLY A 59 -2.67 -3.28 16.86
C GLY A 59 -4.08 -3.53 16.32
N ILE A 60 -4.36 -3.23 15.04
CA ILE A 60 -5.70 -3.38 14.47
C ILE A 60 -5.87 -4.57 13.53
N HIS A 61 -4.81 -5.33 13.26
CA HIS A 61 -4.82 -6.44 12.30
C HIS A 61 -5.86 -7.51 12.64
N GLN A 62 -6.13 -7.79 13.93
CA GLN A 62 -7.07 -8.83 14.32
C GLN A 62 -8.47 -8.60 13.74
N ARG A 63 -8.95 -7.36 13.71
CA ARG A 63 -10.24 -7.01 13.10
C ARG A 63 -10.32 -7.37 11.62
N PHE A 64 -9.20 -7.22 10.89
CA PHE A 64 -9.11 -7.61 9.49
C PHE A 64 -9.04 -9.12 9.33
N LEU A 65 -8.32 -9.82 10.23
CA LEU A 65 -8.21 -11.28 10.22
C LEU A 65 -9.56 -11.96 10.46
N ASP A 66 -10.38 -11.41 11.33
CA ASP A 66 -11.69 -11.96 11.72
C ASP A 66 -12.72 -11.86 10.58
N GLU A 67 -12.56 -10.90 9.66
CA GLU A 67 -13.51 -10.60 8.60
C GLU A 67 -13.02 -10.96 7.19
N SER A 68 -11.88 -11.65 7.07
CA SER A 68 -11.26 -11.95 5.78
C SER A 68 -11.01 -13.43 5.58
N LEU A 69 -10.87 -13.84 4.31
CA LEU A 69 -10.33 -15.14 3.96
C LEU A 69 -8.81 -15.02 3.78
N LYS A 70 -8.06 -16.01 4.28
CA LYS A 70 -6.60 -16.08 4.14
C LYS A 70 -6.24 -16.89 2.90
N ILE A 71 -5.44 -16.32 2.02
CA ILE A 71 -4.95 -16.96 0.79
C ILE A 71 -3.43 -17.00 0.86
N SER A 72 -2.85 -18.19 1.03
CA SER A 72 -1.40 -18.43 1.19
C SER A 72 -0.63 -18.47 -0.13
N THR A 73 -1.25 -18.06 -1.24
CA THR A 73 -0.63 -18.03 -2.57
C THR A 73 -0.89 -16.72 -3.27
N GLY A 74 0.04 -16.33 -4.17
CA GLY A 74 -0.14 -15.20 -5.07
C GLY A 74 -0.16 -15.62 -6.53
N HIS A 75 -0.44 -14.68 -7.42
CA HIS A 75 -0.27 -14.88 -8.85
C HIS A 75 0.55 -13.74 -9.45
N PHE A 76 1.31 -14.04 -10.47
CA PHE A 76 1.92 -13.07 -11.36
C PHE A 76 1.24 -13.17 -12.72
N ALA A 77 0.60 -12.11 -13.18
CA ALA A 77 -0.10 -12.04 -14.46
C ALA A 77 -1.05 -13.24 -14.73
N ASN A 78 -1.67 -13.78 -13.70
CA ASN A 78 -2.52 -14.98 -13.80
C ASN A 78 -1.82 -16.18 -14.51
N LEU A 79 -0.52 -16.38 -14.24
CA LEU A 79 0.18 -17.60 -14.65
C LEU A 79 -0.43 -18.82 -13.97
N ALA A 80 -0.31 -19.99 -14.60
CA ALA A 80 -0.89 -21.24 -14.11
C ALA A 80 -0.29 -21.66 -12.76
N ASN A 81 1.03 -21.53 -12.60
CA ASN A 81 1.70 -21.81 -11.32
C ASN A 81 1.61 -20.59 -10.40
N ARG A 82 1.28 -20.84 -9.14
CA ARG A 82 1.07 -19.82 -8.09
C ARG A 82 2.35 -19.63 -7.29
N LEU A 83 2.54 -18.39 -6.80
CA LEU A 83 3.58 -18.07 -5.83
C LEU A 83 3.19 -18.64 -4.46
N ASP A 84 4.12 -19.30 -3.79
CA ASP A 84 3.93 -19.82 -2.43
C ASP A 84 4.37 -18.77 -1.42
N PHE A 85 3.44 -18.32 -0.57
CA PHE A 85 3.73 -17.35 0.48
C PHE A 85 4.20 -17.99 1.80
N SER A 86 4.09 -19.31 1.95
CA SER A 86 4.50 -20.00 3.18
C SER A 86 6.00 -19.86 3.48
N VAL A 87 6.80 -19.51 2.46
CA VAL A 87 8.26 -19.33 2.55
C VAL A 87 8.68 -17.91 2.92
N LEU A 88 7.74 -16.95 2.99
CA LEU A 88 8.03 -15.55 3.29
C LEU A 88 8.37 -15.36 4.78
N ASP A 89 9.39 -14.54 5.06
CA ASP A 89 9.74 -14.18 6.45
C ASP A 89 8.80 -13.11 7.00
N THR A 90 7.63 -13.55 7.39
CA THR A 90 6.58 -12.73 8.00
C THR A 90 5.71 -13.60 8.90
N PRO A 91 5.11 -13.08 9.99
CA PRO A 91 4.08 -13.79 10.74
C PRO A 91 2.76 -13.92 9.99
N PHE A 92 2.62 -13.24 8.83
CA PHE A 92 1.41 -13.20 8.01
C PHE A 92 1.67 -13.66 6.57
N PRO A 93 2.06 -14.97 6.34
CA PRO A 93 2.42 -15.46 5.01
C PRO A 93 1.17 -15.75 4.16
N TYR A 94 0.27 -14.77 4.07
CA TYR A 94 -0.98 -14.85 3.31
C TYR A 94 -1.50 -13.47 2.95
N THR A 95 -2.23 -13.40 1.86
CA THR A 95 -3.08 -12.25 1.52
C THR A 95 -4.43 -12.39 2.22
N LEU A 96 -4.92 -11.31 2.79
CA LEU A 96 -6.32 -11.21 3.25
C LEU A 96 -7.20 -10.88 2.06
N PHE A 97 -8.20 -11.72 1.82
CA PHE A 97 -9.24 -11.42 0.86
C PHE A 97 -10.39 -10.71 1.59
N ILE A 98 -10.51 -9.40 1.36
CA ILE A 98 -11.49 -8.51 1.99
C ILE A 98 -11.89 -7.42 1.01
N PRO A 99 -13.18 -7.16 0.77
CA PRO A 99 -13.63 -6.09 -0.12
C PRO A 99 -13.12 -4.70 0.34
N GLN A 100 -12.73 -3.86 -0.61
CA GLN A 100 -12.26 -2.50 -0.33
C GLN A 100 -13.27 -1.70 0.50
N ALA A 101 -14.56 -1.81 0.22
CA ALA A 101 -15.61 -1.13 0.99
C ALA A 101 -15.54 -1.48 2.49
N ARG A 102 -15.22 -2.75 2.83
CA ARG A 102 -15.04 -3.15 4.23
C ARG A 102 -13.72 -2.64 4.81
N THR A 103 -12.64 -2.66 4.02
CA THR A 103 -11.35 -2.05 4.40
C THR A 103 -11.52 -0.56 4.70
N GLU A 104 -12.24 0.18 3.85
CA GLU A 104 -12.55 1.60 4.08
C GLU A 104 -13.34 1.80 5.38
N ALA A 105 -14.38 1.00 5.61
CA ALA A 105 -15.18 1.08 6.84
C ALA A 105 -14.34 0.85 8.10
N LEU A 106 -13.46 -0.16 8.10
CA LEU A 106 -12.57 -0.45 9.23
C LEU A 106 -11.58 0.69 9.48
N PHE A 107 -11.04 1.30 8.43
CA PHE A 107 -10.15 2.47 8.57
C PHE A 107 -10.91 3.71 9.02
N GLU A 108 -12.12 3.93 8.53
CA GLU A 108 -12.97 5.06 8.97
C GLU A 108 -13.32 4.93 10.46
N GLU A 109 -13.78 3.76 10.90
CA GLU A 109 -14.05 3.47 12.31
C GLU A 109 -12.80 3.72 13.18
N TYR A 110 -11.63 3.28 12.71
CA TYR A 110 -10.38 3.47 13.44
C TYR A 110 -9.98 4.94 13.52
N ALA A 111 -9.98 5.67 12.40
CA ALA A 111 -9.64 7.09 12.36
C ALA A 111 -10.59 7.95 13.21
N LEU A 112 -11.90 7.68 13.15
CA LEU A 112 -12.91 8.33 14.01
C LEU A 112 -12.67 8.04 15.49
N GLY A 113 -12.34 6.77 15.82
CA GLY A 113 -12.00 6.36 17.19
C GLY A 113 -10.77 7.09 17.76
N LEU A 114 -9.84 7.51 16.91
CA LEU A 114 -8.68 8.32 17.25
C LEU A 114 -8.99 9.84 17.27
N GLY A 115 -10.20 10.25 16.88
CA GLY A 115 -10.63 11.63 16.89
C GLY A 115 -10.35 12.40 15.59
N ALA A 116 -10.25 11.72 14.45
CA ALA A 116 -10.24 12.38 13.14
C ALA A 116 -11.64 12.95 12.84
N THR A 117 -11.69 14.09 12.12
CA THR A 117 -12.92 14.61 11.55
C THR A 117 -13.06 14.12 10.12
N ILE A 118 -14.17 13.47 9.79
CA ILE A 118 -14.45 12.99 8.43
C ILE A 118 -15.74 13.63 7.93
N ARG A 119 -15.68 14.33 6.80
CA ARG A 119 -16.81 15.02 6.17
C ARG A 119 -17.08 14.41 4.80
N ARG A 120 -18.16 13.65 4.70
CA ARG A 120 -18.66 13.09 3.46
C ARG A 120 -19.63 14.07 2.76
N GLY A 121 -19.67 14.04 1.43
CA GLY A 121 -20.40 15.03 0.62
C GLY A 121 -19.67 16.38 0.51
N HIS A 122 -18.36 16.41 0.81
CA HIS A 122 -17.54 17.60 0.75
C HIS A 122 -16.39 17.40 -0.24
N ARG A 123 -16.37 18.17 -1.32
CA ARG A 123 -15.41 18.09 -2.40
C ARG A 123 -14.39 19.21 -2.34
N VAL A 124 -13.11 18.87 -2.32
CA VAL A 124 -12.02 19.82 -2.52
C VAL A 124 -12.05 20.28 -3.98
N THR A 125 -12.13 21.60 -4.19
CA THR A 125 -12.17 22.20 -5.53
C THR A 125 -10.85 22.87 -5.92
N GLY A 126 -9.98 23.12 -4.93
CA GLY A 126 -8.68 23.74 -5.12
C GLY A 126 -8.08 24.16 -3.78
N PHE A 127 -6.94 24.81 -3.86
CA PHE A 127 -6.30 25.42 -2.69
C PHE A 127 -5.43 26.60 -3.12
N THR A 128 -5.10 27.46 -2.14
CA THR A 128 -4.10 28.54 -2.27
C THR A 128 -3.01 28.30 -1.23
N GLU A 129 -1.75 28.16 -1.68
CA GLU A 129 -0.60 28.01 -0.78
C GLU A 129 -0.08 29.37 -0.34
N HIS A 130 0.22 29.50 0.96
CA HIS A 130 0.85 30.64 1.60
C HIS A 130 2.22 30.23 2.16
N ALA A 131 2.96 31.17 2.75
CA ALA A 131 4.29 30.89 3.29
C ALA A 131 4.27 29.81 4.41
N ASP A 132 3.24 29.83 5.26
CA ASP A 132 3.13 28.98 6.46
C ASP A 132 1.85 28.14 6.51
N SER A 133 0.97 28.25 5.52
CA SER A 133 -0.34 27.58 5.51
C SER A 133 -0.86 27.35 4.09
N VAL A 134 -1.98 26.65 3.99
CA VAL A 134 -2.79 26.50 2.78
C VAL A 134 -4.23 26.86 3.10
N THR A 135 -4.90 27.54 2.18
CA THR A 135 -6.36 27.76 2.21
C THR A 135 -7.02 26.81 1.23
N VAL A 136 -7.74 25.82 1.74
CA VAL A 136 -8.42 24.78 0.95
C VAL A 136 -9.83 25.21 0.62
N GLN A 137 -10.19 25.26 -0.68
CA GLN A 137 -11.53 25.54 -1.16
C GLN A 137 -12.35 24.26 -1.20
N VAL A 138 -13.53 24.28 -0.64
CA VAL A 138 -14.41 23.14 -0.48
C VAL A 138 -15.83 23.47 -0.94
N GLU A 139 -16.44 22.56 -1.69
CA GLU A 139 -17.86 22.56 -1.96
C GLU A 139 -18.55 21.51 -1.07
N GLY A 140 -19.39 21.96 -0.19
CA GLY A 140 -20.16 21.14 0.75
C GLY A 140 -21.67 21.22 0.50
N PRO A 141 -22.49 20.45 1.24
CA PRO A 141 -23.94 20.42 1.09
C PRO A 141 -24.62 21.79 1.31
N GLU A 142 -24.03 22.66 2.11
CA GLU A 142 -24.55 23.99 2.42
C GLU A 142 -23.92 25.09 1.51
N GLY A 143 -23.12 24.71 0.53
CA GLY A 143 -22.42 25.61 -0.38
C GLY A 143 -20.90 25.65 -0.17
N PRO A 144 -20.23 26.53 -0.91
CA PRO A 144 -18.77 26.65 -0.85
C PRO A 144 -18.29 27.28 0.46
N TYR A 145 -17.16 26.80 0.97
CA TYR A 145 -16.47 27.34 2.13
C TYR A 145 -14.96 27.08 2.05
N GLU A 146 -14.22 27.60 3.02
CA GLU A 146 -12.77 27.48 3.09
C GLU A 146 -12.31 26.94 4.44
N ILE A 147 -11.23 26.13 4.42
CA ILE A 147 -10.50 25.65 5.60
C ILE A 147 -9.05 26.08 5.48
N GLN A 148 -8.50 26.68 6.53
CA GLN A 148 -7.07 26.93 6.62
C GLN A 148 -6.35 25.73 7.25
N ALA A 149 -5.23 25.30 6.68
CA ALA A 149 -4.43 24.22 7.22
C ALA A 149 -2.92 24.51 7.09
N GLU A 150 -2.09 23.78 7.83
CA GLU A 150 -0.65 23.84 7.64
C GLU A 150 -0.24 23.05 6.38
N TYR A 151 -0.88 21.92 6.14
CA TYR A 151 -0.64 21.05 4.98
C TYR A 151 -1.95 20.54 4.36
N ILE A 152 -1.89 20.26 3.05
CA ILE A 152 -2.93 19.52 2.34
C ILE A 152 -2.35 18.22 1.79
N ALA A 153 -3.04 17.10 2.02
CA ALA A 153 -2.70 15.80 1.47
C ALA A 153 -3.71 15.38 0.40
N GLY A 154 -3.24 15.17 -0.84
CA GLY A 154 -4.04 14.63 -1.94
C GLY A 154 -4.06 13.10 -1.89
N CYS A 155 -5.18 12.54 -1.45
CA CYS A 155 -5.54 11.12 -1.50
C CYS A 155 -6.80 10.92 -2.36
N ASP A 156 -7.03 11.82 -3.31
CA ASP A 156 -8.26 12.04 -4.09
C ASP A 156 -8.26 11.28 -5.44
N GLY A 157 -7.42 10.25 -5.53
CA GLY A 157 -7.44 9.29 -6.62
C GLY A 157 -6.77 9.78 -7.92
N THR A 158 -6.93 9.01 -8.98
CA THR A 158 -6.22 9.23 -10.26
C THR A 158 -6.50 10.58 -10.91
N ARG A 159 -7.70 11.16 -10.67
CA ARG A 159 -8.11 12.49 -11.14
C ARG A 159 -7.92 13.55 -10.05
N SER A 160 -6.79 13.50 -9.34
CA SER A 160 -6.51 14.34 -8.18
C SER A 160 -6.57 15.83 -8.51
N THR A 161 -7.53 16.52 -7.88
CA THR A 161 -7.64 17.99 -7.89
C THR A 161 -6.43 18.61 -7.18
N VAL A 162 -5.95 17.98 -6.11
CA VAL A 162 -4.79 18.49 -5.35
C VAL A 162 -3.52 18.45 -6.19
N ARG A 163 -3.25 17.33 -6.89
CA ARG A 163 -2.08 17.21 -7.78
C ARG A 163 -2.12 18.27 -8.89
N GLU A 164 -3.27 18.42 -9.56
CA GLU A 164 -3.45 19.36 -10.67
C GLU A 164 -3.29 20.82 -10.19
N ALA A 165 -3.93 21.19 -9.07
CA ALA A 165 -3.81 22.53 -8.50
C ALA A 165 -2.38 22.84 -7.99
N ALA A 166 -1.62 21.84 -7.54
CA ALA A 166 -0.21 21.97 -7.18
C ALA A 166 0.71 22.13 -8.42
N GLY A 167 0.20 21.91 -9.63
CA GLY A 167 1.03 21.91 -10.85
C GLY A 167 2.07 20.80 -10.85
N ILE A 168 1.75 19.63 -10.26
CA ILE A 168 2.60 18.45 -10.28
C ILE A 168 2.26 17.62 -11.51
N ASP A 169 3.24 17.42 -12.38
CA ASP A 169 3.08 16.65 -13.60
C ASP A 169 2.82 15.16 -13.31
N PHE A 170 2.04 14.51 -14.18
CA PHE A 170 1.66 13.10 -14.08
C PHE A 170 1.96 12.36 -15.39
N PRO A 171 3.24 12.27 -15.79
CA PRO A 171 3.65 11.61 -17.01
C PRO A 171 3.42 10.11 -16.97
N GLY A 172 3.34 9.50 -18.14
CA GLY A 172 3.19 8.06 -18.30
C GLY A 172 2.62 7.65 -19.64
N THR A 173 2.05 6.44 -19.72
CA THR A 173 1.47 5.88 -20.93
C THR A 173 -0.06 5.96 -20.89
N PRO A 174 -0.71 6.30 -22.03
CA PRO A 174 -2.16 6.23 -22.11
C PRO A 174 -2.67 4.78 -22.05
N SER A 175 -3.98 4.62 -21.91
CA SER A 175 -4.60 3.30 -22.04
C SER A 175 -4.54 2.81 -23.48
N THR A 176 -4.09 1.58 -23.65
CA THR A 176 -4.01 0.85 -24.94
C THR A 176 -4.69 -0.50 -24.88
N TYR A 177 -5.12 -0.91 -23.69
CA TYR A 177 -5.88 -2.13 -23.43
C TYR A 177 -6.99 -1.84 -22.43
N LEU A 178 -8.15 -2.46 -22.65
CA LEU A 178 -9.30 -2.40 -21.75
C LEU A 178 -9.63 -3.81 -21.22
N GLY A 179 -9.46 -4.01 -19.93
CA GLY A 179 -10.07 -5.15 -19.25
C GLY A 179 -11.54 -4.91 -18.97
N TRP A 180 -12.25 -5.99 -18.66
CA TRP A 180 -13.66 -5.97 -18.28
C TRP A 180 -13.87 -6.66 -16.94
N LEU A 181 -14.90 -6.21 -16.22
CA LEU A 181 -15.23 -6.69 -14.89
C LEU A 181 -16.74 -6.71 -14.71
N GLY A 182 -17.25 -7.76 -14.07
CA GLY A 182 -18.64 -7.85 -13.63
C GLY A 182 -18.77 -8.50 -12.27
N ASP A 183 -19.65 -7.95 -11.42
CA ASP A 183 -20.12 -8.58 -10.17
C ASP A 183 -21.54 -9.06 -10.41
N VAL A 184 -21.73 -10.38 -10.40
CA VAL A 184 -22.96 -11.04 -10.84
C VAL A 184 -23.40 -12.14 -9.86
N LEU A 185 -24.61 -12.68 -10.08
CA LEU A 185 -25.01 -13.97 -9.54
C LEU A 185 -24.86 -15.05 -10.60
N PHE A 186 -24.58 -16.29 -10.17
CA PHE A 186 -24.62 -17.48 -11.00
C PHE A 186 -25.67 -18.46 -10.51
N ASP A 187 -26.38 -19.15 -11.43
CA ASP A 187 -27.25 -20.26 -11.06
C ASP A 187 -26.44 -21.54 -10.78
N ASN A 188 -25.35 -21.76 -11.53
CA ASN A 188 -24.45 -22.90 -11.43
C ASN A 188 -23.00 -22.40 -11.30
N PRO A 189 -22.56 -21.85 -10.17
CA PRO A 189 -21.27 -21.23 -10.04
C PRO A 189 -20.12 -22.22 -10.30
N PRO A 190 -19.02 -21.79 -10.97
CA PRO A 190 -17.84 -22.62 -11.13
C PRO A 190 -17.14 -22.82 -9.78
N PRO A 191 -16.16 -23.74 -9.69
CA PRO A 191 -15.34 -23.87 -8.48
C PRO A 191 -14.68 -22.56 -8.08
N PRO A 192 -14.56 -22.26 -6.76
CA PRO A 192 -13.87 -21.06 -6.29
C PRO A 192 -12.45 -20.95 -6.85
N GLY A 193 -12.08 -19.77 -7.36
CA GLY A 193 -10.78 -19.53 -7.98
C GLY A 193 -10.68 -20.05 -9.41
N PHE A 194 -11.81 -20.31 -10.07
CA PHE A 194 -11.84 -20.67 -11.48
C PHE A 194 -11.08 -19.62 -12.31
N ASN A 195 -10.19 -20.12 -13.15
CA ASN A 195 -9.43 -19.27 -14.06
C ASN A 195 -9.23 -20.03 -15.40
N SER A 196 -9.24 -19.29 -16.49
CA SER A 196 -8.95 -19.78 -17.83
C SER A 196 -8.08 -18.77 -18.56
N PHE A 197 -7.11 -19.25 -19.33
CA PHE A 197 -6.26 -18.42 -20.18
C PHE A 197 -5.77 -19.21 -21.39
N ASP A 198 -6.18 -18.79 -22.59
CA ASP A 198 -5.76 -19.37 -23.87
C ASP A 198 -5.81 -18.29 -24.98
N GLU A 199 -5.76 -18.72 -26.27
CA GLU A 199 -5.82 -17.81 -27.42
C GLU A 199 -7.12 -17.00 -27.55
N ARG A 200 -8.20 -17.44 -26.90
CA ARG A 200 -9.51 -16.77 -26.89
C ARG A 200 -9.58 -15.64 -25.89
N GLY A 201 -8.77 -15.69 -24.81
CA GLY A 201 -8.73 -14.71 -23.76
C GLY A 201 -8.30 -15.26 -22.41
N GLY A 202 -8.38 -14.39 -21.41
CA GLY A 202 -8.11 -14.76 -20.02
C GLY A 202 -9.17 -14.22 -19.09
N LEU A 203 -9.65 -15.03 -18.14
CA LEU A 203 -10.55 -14.60 -17.09
C LEU A 203 -10.27 -15.30 -15.76
N MET A 204 -10.67 -14.61 -14.68
CA MET A 204 -10.73 -15.14 -13.32
C MET A 204 -12.14 -14.95 -12.79
N ILE A 205 -12.66 -15.95 -12.06
CA ILE A 205 -13.96 -15.89 -11.37
C ILE A 205 -13.70 -16.08 -9.87
N ILE A 206 -14.08 -15.08 -9.07
CA ILE A 206 -13.74 -14.99 -7.65
C ILE A 206 -15.01 -14.84 -6.84
N PRO A 207 -15.26 -15.68 -5.80
CA PRO A 207 -16.41 -15.51 -4.95
C PRO A 207 -16.32 -14.22 -4.14
N LEU A 208 -17.42 -13.51 -4.02
CA LEU A 208 -17.62 -12.34 -3.18
C LEU A 208 -18.60 -12.65 -2.05
N PRO A 209 -18.72 -11.78 -1.02
CA PRO A 209 -19.84 -11.87 -0.07
C PRO A 209 -21.20 -11.87 -0.77
N ASP A 210 -22.25 -12.29 -0.06
CA ASP A 210 -23.64 -12.31 -0.52
C ASP A 210 -23.89 -13.19 -1.76
N ASN A 211 -23.13 -14.29 -1.89
CA ASN A 211 -23.20 -15.23 -3.02
C ASN A 211 -22.95 -14.58 -4.40
N ARG A 212 -22.36 -13.41 -4.45
CA ARG A 212 -21.93 -12.77 -5.68
C ARG A 212 -20.59 -13.30 -6.14
N TRP A 213 -20.30 -13.08 -7.40
CA TRP A 213 -19.07 -13.51 -8.03
C TRP A 213 -18.50 -12.38 -8.87
N ARG A 214 -17.23 -12.11 -8.71
CA ARG A 214 -16.50 -11.20 -9.58
C ARG A 214 -15.89 -11.96 -10.72
N ILE A 215 -16.18 -11.51 -11.92
CA ILE A 215 -15.51 -11.90 -13.14
C ILE A 215 -14.59 -10.76 -13.53
N ALA A 216 -13.32 -11.04 -13.79
CA ALA A 216 -12.40 -10.07 -14.38
C ALA A 216 -11.63 -10.74 -15.51
N GLY A 217 -11.51 -10.07 -16.63
CA GLY A 217 -10.85 -10.68 -17.77
C GLY A 217 -10.41 -9.70 -18.85
N THR A 218 -9.74 -10.30 -19.84
CA THR A 218 -9.23 -9.66 -21.06
C THR A 218 -9.39 -10.61 -22.23
N SER A 219 -9.46 -10.09 -23.43
CA SER A 219 -9.61 -10.85 -24.67
C SER A 219 -8.81 -10.18 -25.80
N PRO A 220 -8.55 -10.82 -26.93
CA PRO A 220 -7.77 -10.23 -28.03
C PRO A 220 -8.31 -8.88 -28.51
N ASP A 221 -9.62 -8.66 -28.45
CA ASP A 221 -10.30 -7.40 -28.78
C ASP A 221 -10.17 -6.33 -27.68
N SER A 222 -9.54 -6.63 -26.56
CA SER A 222 -9.22 -5.66 -25.49
C SER A 222 -8.17 -4.63 -25.92
N ALA A 223 -7.40 -4.89 -26.97
CA ALA A 223 -6.42 -3.95 -27.53
C ALA A 223 -7.15 -2.79 -28.26
N THR A 224 -7.36 -1.68 -27.56
CA THR A 224 -8.04 -0.52 -28.08
C THR A 224 -7.63 0.76 -27.37
N THR A 225 -7.60 1.87 -28.10
CA THR A 225 -7.42 3.22 -27.56
C THR A 225 -8.76 3.97 -27.45
N GLU A 226 -9.82 3.41 -28.01
CA GLU A 226 -11.16 3.99 -27.99
C GLU A 226 -12.01 3.34 -26.88
N TRP A 227 -12.75 4.16 -26.16
CA TRP A 227 -13.68 3.65 -25.15
C TRP A 227 -14.97 3.16 -25.84
N PRO A 228 -15.29 1.86 -25.80
CA PRO A 228 -16.41 1.29 -26.57
C PRO A 228 -17.80 1.51 -25.92
N GLY A 229 -17.89 2.36 -24.89
CA GLY A 229 -19.09 2.56 -24.09
C GLY A 229 -19.15 1.64 -22.86
N ASP A 230 -20.30 1.64 -22.20
CA ASP A 230 -20.50 0.85 -20.99
C ASP A 230 -20.57 -0.65 -21.30
N LEU A 231 -20.03 -1.46 -20.40
CA LEU A 231 -20.12 -2.92 -20.48
C LEU A 231 -21.57 -3.35 -20.20
N THR A 232 -22.14 -4.18 -21.06
CA THR A 232 -23.46 -4.79 -20.85
C THR A 232 -23.34 -6.22 -20.32
N LEU A 233 -24.39 -6.73 -19.67
CA LEU A 233 -24.41 -8.11 -19.19
C LEU A 233 -24.30 -9.10 -20.35
N ASP A 234 -24.96 -8.83 -21.47
CA ASP A 234 -24.94 -9.72 -22.64
C ASP A 234 -23.55 -9.78 -23.29
N GLU A 235 -22.83 -8.63 -23.34
CA GLU A 235 -21.44 -8.61 -23.77
C GLU A 235 -20.53 -9.41 -22.84
N LEU A 236 -20.66 -9.19 -21.50
CA LEU A 236 -19.90 -9.95 -20.51
C LEU A 236 -20.17 -11.44 -20.63
N ARG A 237 -21.43 -11.83 -20.74
CA ARG A 237 -21.86 -13.22 -20.92
C ARG A 237 -21.19 -13.85 -22.14
N GLN A 238 -21.22 -13.16 -23.29
CA GLN A 238 -20.61 -13.68 -24.52
C GLN A 238 -19.09 -13.89 -24.34
N LYS A 239 -18.37 -12.92 -23.73
CA LYS A 239 -16.94 -13.05 -23.45
C LYS A 239 -16.63 -14.25 -22.53
N VAL A 240 -17.49 -14.49 -21.54
CA VAL A 240 -17.31 -15.65 -20.62
C VAL A 240 -17.59 -16.97 -21.36
N ILE A 241 -18.62 -17.05 -22.20
CA ILE A 241 -18.88 -18.24 -23.04
C ILE A 241 -17.71 -18.49 -24.00
N ASP A 242 -17.19 -17.46 -24.65
CA ASP A 242 -16.08 -17.60 -25.62
C ASP A 242 -14.81 -18.16 -24.96
N ILE A 243 -14.52 -17.79 -23.70
CA ILE A 243 -13.30 -18.19 -22.99
C ILE A 243 -13.51 -19.46 -22.15
N ALA A 244 -14.60 -19.53 -21.38
CA ALA A 244 -14.87 -20.65 -20.45
C ALA A 244 -15.78 -21.74 -21.02
N GLY A 245 -16.49 -21.47 -22.11
CA GLY A 245 -17.43 -22.40 -22.73
C GLY A 245 -18.83 -22.45 -22.09
N ASP A 246 -19.06 -21.72 -21.01
CA ASP A 246 -20.33 -21.68 -20.25
C ASP A 246 -20.49 -20.28 -19.62
N ASP A 247 -21.73 -19.78 -19.50
CA ASP A 247 -22.03 -18.54 -18.77
C ASP A 247 -22.40 -18.79 -17.30
N PHE A 248 -22.42 -20.02 -16.86
CA PHE A 248 -22.76 -20.47 -15.50
C PHE A 248 -24.13 -19.99 -15.01
N GLY A 249 -25.05 -19.66 -15.92
CA GLY A 249 -26.34 -19.03 -15.60
C GLY A 249 -26.19 -17.61 -15.02
N MET A 250 -25.34 -16.81 -15.63
CA MET A 250 -25.02 -15.43 -15.21
C MET A 250 -26.24 -14.52 -15.25
N ARG A 251 -26.52 -13.81 -14.14
CA ARG A 251 -27.65 -12.90 -13.98
C ARG A 251 -27.39 -11.82 -12.93
N ASP A 252 -28.33 -10.88 -12.82
CA ASP A 252 -28.43 -9.85 -11.78
C ASP A 252 -27.12 -9.12 -11.48
N PRO A 253 -26.55 -8.41 -12.48
CA PRO A 253 -25.30 -7.67 -12.27
C PRO A 253 -25.52 -6.53 -11.27
N SER A 254 -24.64 -6.45 -10.25
CA SER A 254 -24.58 -5.29 -9.35
C SER A 254 -23.57 -4.25 -9.80
N TRP A 255 -22.57 -4.67 -10.58
CA TRP A 255 -21.58 -3.79 -11.16
C TRP A 255 -21.04 -4.38 -12.46
N LEU A 256 -20.99 -3.56 -13.49
CA LEU A 256 -20.33 -3.84 -14.76
C LEU A 256 -19.37 -2.68 -15.05
N SER A 257 -18.15 -2.96 -15.45
CA SER A 257 -17.15 -1.93 -15.67
C SER A 257 -16.08 -2.37 -16.66
N ARG A 258 -15.45 -1.38 -17.29
CA ARG A 258 -14.19 -1.54 -18.01
C ARG A 258 -13.10 -0.80 -17.27
N PHE A 259 -11.87 -1.25 -17.40
CA PHE A 259 -10.73 -0.59 -16.81
C PHE A 259 -9.54 -0.61 -17.78
N GLY A 260 -8.82 0.49 -17.82
CA GLY A 260 -7.70 0.66 -18.73
C GLY A 260 -6.35 0.47 -18.07
N ASN A 261 -5.31 0.27 -18.90
CA ASN A 261 -3.93 0.07 -18.46
C ASN A 261 -3.09 1.35 -18.44
N ALA A 262 -3.71 2.53 -18.39
CA ALA A 262 -2.95 3.76 -18.23
C ALA A 262 -2.02 3.65 -17.03
N THR A 263 -0.75 4.03 -17.23
CA THR A 263 0.30 3.90 -16.21
C THR A 263 1.00 5.23 -16.08
N ARG A 264 0.86 5.90 -14.91
CA ARG A 264 1.33 7.26 -14.66
C ARG A 264 1.95 7.38 -13.28
N LEU A 265 2.97 8.23 -13.15
CA LEU A 265 3.65 8.51 -11.89
C LEU A 265 3.81 10.02 -11.73
N ALA A 266 3.40 10.57 -10.59
CA ALA A 266 3.61 11.98 -10.28
C ALA A 266 5.10 12.28 -10.14
N THR A 267 5.56 13.36 -10.78
CA THR A 267 6.98 13.73 -10.77
C THR A 267 7.50 14.06 -9.37
N HIS A 268 6.60 14.45 -8.48
CA HIS A 268 6.91 14.78 -7.09
C HIS A 268 5.77 14.30 -6.19
N TYR A 269 6.11 13.66 -5.07
CA TYR A 269 5.13 13.28 -4.03
C TYR A 269 4.93 14.40 -3.00
N ARG A 270 5.80 15.40 -3.04
CA ARG A 270 5.70 16.61 -2.23
C ARG A 270 6.10 17.84 -3.03
N ARG A 271 5.35 18.94 -2.83
CA ARG A 271 5.71 20.29 -3.30
C ARG A 271 5.22 21.30 -2.25
N GLY A 272 6.17 21.98 -1.60
CA GLY A 272 5.84 22.91 -0.52
C GLY A 272 5.03 22.23 0.61
N ARG A 273 3.81 22.72 0.82
CA ARG A 273 2.85 22.23 1.83
C ARG A 273 1.84 21.22 1.27
N VAL A 274 2.07 20.76 0.05
CA VAL A 274 1.23 19.76 -0.62
C VAL A 274 1.95 18.44 -0.66
N VAL A 275 1.26 17.35 -0.25
CA VAL A 275 1.74 15.97 -0.34
C VAL A 275 0.71 15.12 -1.06
N LEU A 276 1.16 14.10 -1.79
CA LEU A 276 0.31 13.17 -2.56
C LEU A 276 0.54 11.74 -2.07
N ALA A 277 -0.50 10.92 -1.98
CA ALA A 277 -0.40 9.51 -1.64
C ALA A 277 -1.41 8.66 -2.43
N GLY A 278 -1.07 7.40 -2.67
CA GLY A 278 -1.91 6.45 -3.39
C GLY A 278 -2.12 6.85 -4.85
N ASP A 279 -3.34 6.62 -5.37
CA ASP A 279 -3.67 6.87 -6.78
C ASP A 279 -3.51 8.33 -7.23
N ALA A 280 -3.43 9.28 -6.31
CA ALA A 280 -3.09 10.67 -6.62
C ALA A 280 -1.63 10.81 -7.08
N ALA A 281 -0.73 9.94 -6.58
CA ALA A 281 0.69 9.91 -6.91
C ALA A 281 1.03 8.88 -8.00
N HIS A 282 0.30 7.76 -8.11
CA HIS A 282 0.59 6.68 -9.04
C HIS A 282 -0.68 6.00 -9.54
N GLN A 283 -0.76 5.82 -10.84
CA GLN A 283 -1.84 5.11 -11.53
C GLN A 283 -1.27 3.93 -12.31
N HIS A 284 -1.89 2.77 -12.20
CA HIS A 284 -1.46 1.58 -12.92
C HIS A 284 -2.63 0.61 -13.21
N TYR A 285 -2.39 -0.38 -14.07
CA TYR A 285 -3.33 -1.46 -14.30
C TYR A 285 -3.51 -2.29 -13.02
N PRO A 286 -4.73 -2.75 -12.68
CA PRO A 286 -5.02 -3.39 -11.37
C PRO A 286 -4.48 -4.82 -11.24
N THR A 287 -3.27 -5.07 -11.74
CA THR A 287 -2.60 -6.38 -11.64
C THR A 287 -2.22 -6.70 -10.21
N GLY A 288 -2.47 -7.94 -9.77
CA GLY A 288 -2.06 -8.43 -8.46
C GLY A 288 -2.76 -7.78 -7.26
N GLY A 289 -3.66 -6.79 -7.45
CA GLY A 289 -4.35 -6.09 -6.36
C GLY A 289 -3.43 -5.24 -5.48
N VAL A 290 -2.34 -4.70 -6.04
CA VAL A 290 -1.29 -4.02 -5.25
C VAL A 290 -1.55 -2.55 -4.99
N GLY A 291 -2.36 -1.84 -5.79
CA GLY A 291 -2.52 -0.38 -5.74
C GLY A 291 -2.92 0.16 -4.36
N MET A 292 -3.98 -0.37 -3.76
CA MET A 292 -4.40 0.00 -2.41
C MET A 292 -3.29 -0.28 -1.39
N ASN A 293 -2.58 -1.41 -1.52
CA ASN A 293 -1.50 -1.80 -0.60
C ASN A 293 -0.29 -0.87 -0.68
N VAL A 294 0.09 -0.41 -1.87
CA VAL A 294 1.15 0.59 -2.04
C VAL A 294 0.71 1.93 -1.46
N GLY A 295 -0.53 2.34 -1.75
CA GLY A 295 -1.07 3.63 -1.27
C GLY A 295 -1.14 3.74 0.24
N PHE A 296 -1.58 2.72 0.96
CA PHE A 296 -1.59 2.84 2.42
C PHE A 296 -0.20 2.68 3.05
N GLN A 297 0.77 2.06 2.37
CA GLN A 297 2.18 2.16 2.77
C GLN A 297 2.77 3.55 2.50
N ASP A 298 2.31 4.27 1.46
CA ASP A 298 2.64 5.70 1.30
C ASP A 298 2.17 6.50 2.51
N ALA A 299 0.91 6.32 2.91
CA ALA A 299 0.34 6.99 4.08
C ALA A 299 1.06 6.60 5.38
N PHE A 300 1.52 5.36 5.51
CA PHE A 300 2.29 4.88 6.66
C PHE A 300 3.67 5.52 6.75
N ASN A 301 4.37 5.70 5.60
CA ASN A 301 5.63 6.41 5.54
C ASN A 301 5.46 7.93 5.76
N LEU A 302 4.40 8.52 5.18
CA LEU A 302 4.13 9.95 5.24
C LEU A 302 3.68 10.40 6.63
N GLY A 303 2.78 9.63 7.26
CA GLY A 303 2.04 10.08 8.45
C GLY A 303 2.94 10.51 9.59
N TRP A 304 3.92 9.67 9.97
CA TRP A 304 4.85 10.02 11.05
C TRP A 304 5.83 11.14 10.67
N LYS A 305 6.28 11.22 9.41
CA LYS A 305 7.19 12.27 8.94
C LYS A 305 6.51 13.64 8.93
N LEU A 306 5.27 13.66 8.44
CA LEU A 306 4.47 14.89 8.44
C LEU A 306 4.17 15.34 9.87
N ALA A 307 3.79 14.42 10.74
CA ALA A 307 3.55 14.70 12.15
C ALA A 307 4.81 15.23 12.86
N ALA A 308 5.95 14.57 12.66
CA ALA A 308 7.24 15.00 13.21
C ALA A 308 7.62 16.42 12.76
N THR A 309 7.34 16.73 11.50
CA THR A 309 7.59 18.07 10.93
C THR A 309 6.69 19.14 11.56
N ILE A 310 5.40 18.85 11.73
CA ILE A 310 4.43 19.77 12.33
C ILE A 310 4.75 19.98 13.82
N ASP A 311 5.08 18.93 14.55
CA ASP A 311 5.44 18.99 15.98
C ASP A 311 6.86 19.52 16.24
N GLY A 312 7.67 19.72 15.18
CA GLY A 312 8.98 20.38 15.28
C GLY A 312 10.10 19.51 15.88
N TRP A 313 9.95 18.18 15.91
CA TRP A 313 11.02 17.25 16.33
C TRP A 313 11.72 16.55 15.17
N ALA A 314 11.24 16.78 13.94
CA ALA A 314 11.86 16.24 12.73
C ALA A 314 13.26 16.85 12.51
N SER A 315 14.20 16.04 12.03
CA SER A 315 15.45 16.55 11.43
C SER A 315 15.14 17.35 10.17
N ASP A 316 16.02 18.31 9.84
CA ASP A 316 15.92 19.07 8.60
C ASP A 316 15.83 18.13 7.39
N GLY A 317 14.85 18.36 6.52
CA GLY A 317 14.63 17.55 5.33
C GLY A 317 13.94 16.19 5.54
N LEU A 318 13.54 15.82 6.78
CA LEU A 318 12.86 14.54 7.03
C LEU A 318 11.63 14.35 6.12
N LEU A 319 10.79 15.37 5.99
CA LEU A 319 9.59 15.27 5.15
C LEU A 319 9.92 15.13 3.66
N ASP A 320 11.07 15.63 3.20
CA ASP A 320 11.52 15.46 1.81
C ASP A 320 11.89 14.01 1.52
N THR A 321 12.31 13.25 2.55
CA THR A 321 12.57 11.82 2.41
C THR A 321 11.33 11.00 2.09
N TYR A 322 10.10 11.56 2.23
CA TYR A 322 8.89 10.90 1.75
C TYR A 322 8.95 10.64 0.24
N HIS A 323 9.37 11.64 -0.54
CA HIS A 323 9.55 11.47 -1.98
C HIS A 323 10.68 10.48 -2.30
N SER A 324 11.85 10.63 -1.70
CA SER A 324 12.99 9.76 -1.99
C SER A 324 12.79 8.31 -1.56
N ASP A 325 11.96 8.05 -0.54
CA ASP A 325 11.59 6.70 -0.14
C ASP A 325 10.53 6.08 -1.07
N ARG A 326 9.49 6.84 -1.43
CA ARG A 326 8.29 6.27 -2.05
C ARG A 326 8.26 6.39 -3.58
N TYR A 327 8.95 7.36 -4.15
CA TYR A 327 9.03 7.52 -5.61
C TYR A 327 9.67 6.29 -6.31
N PRO A 328 10.81 5.73 -5.82
CA PRO A 328 11.36 4.49 -6.40
C PRO A 328 10.42 3.29 -6.30
N VAL A 329 9.62 3.20 -5.23
CA VAL A 329 8.57 2.16 -5.10
C VAL A 329 7.48 2.35 -6.17
N GLY A 330 7.10 3.60 -6.44
CA GLY A 330 6.20 3.95 -7.54
C GLY A 330 6.78 3.56 -8.91
N GLU A 331 8.06 3.82 -9.17
CA GLU A 331 8.73 3.40 -10.43
C GLU A 331 8.71 1.88 -10.60
N GLN A 332 9.04 1.13 -9.55
CA GLN A 332 8.98 -0.34 -9.56
C GLN A 332 7.55 -0.86 -9.78
N LEU A 333 6.55 -0.22 -9.18
CA LEU A 333 5.14 -0.54 -9.40
C LEU A 333 4.75 -0.35 -10.87
N MET A 334 5.22 0.75 -11.50
CA MET A 334 4.96 1.01 -12.94
C MET A 334 5.59 -0.06 -13.83
N GLU A 335 6.84 -0.42 -13.56
CA GLU A 335 7.55 -1.48 -14.29
C GLU A 335 6.84 -2.83 -14.18
N HIS A 336 6.55 -3.26 -12.96
CA HIS A 336 5.86 -4.53 -12.67
C HIS A 336 4.46 -4.59 -13.30
N SER A 337 3.72 -3.49 -13.19
CA SER A 337 2.38 -3.39 -13.77
C SER A 337 2.41 -3.50 -15.30
N ARG A 338 3.37 -2.84 -15.97
CA ARG A 338 3.54 -2.93 -17.42
C ARG A 338 3.91 -4.35 -17.87
N ALA A 339 4.84 -5.01 -17.16
CA ALA A 339 5.22 -6.38 -17.46
C ALA A 339 4.02 -7.35 -17.33
N GLN A 340 3.27 -7.24 -16.25
CA GLN A 340 2.06 -8.06 -16.06
C GLN A 340 0.98 -7.72 -17.09
N THR A 341 0.79 -6.45 -17.44
CA THR A 341 -0.17 -6.02 -18.47
C THR A 341 0.14 -6.68 -19.81
N TYR A 342 1.41 -6.70 -20.21
CA TYR A 342 1.81 -7.38 -21.44
C TYR A 342 1.43 -8.87 -21.42
N LEU A 343 1.72 -9.56 -20.32
CA LEU A 343 1.39 -10.98 -20.17
C LEU A 343 -0.13 -11.23 -20.12
N PHE A 344 -0.93 -10.35 -19.52
CA PHE A 344 -2.39 -10.47 -19.53
C PHE A 344 -3.01 -10.36 -20.92
N HIS A 345 -2.29 -9.82 -21.90
CA HIS A 345 -2.75 -9.64 -23.28
C HIS A 345 -1.93 -10.45 -24.30
N ALA A 346 -1.14 -11.42 -23.81
CA ALA A 346 -0.24 -12.25 -24.62
C ALA A 346 -0.97 -13.49 -25.16
N PHE A 347 -1.91 -13.30 -26.11
CA PHE A 347 -2.76 -14.36 -26.66
C PHE A 347 -2.20 -15.01 -27.93
N SER A 348 -1.11 -14.47 -28.52
CA SER A 348 -0.45 -15.11 -29.66
C SER A 348 0.26 -16.41 -29.25
N PRO A 349 0.56 -17.33 -30.19
CA PRO A 349 1.33 -18.55 -29.90
C PRO A 349 2.65 -18.27 -29.17
N GLU A 350 3.37 -17.20 -29.55
CA GLU A 350 4.62 -16.77 -28.90
C GLU A 350 4.35 -16.24 -27.48
N GLY A 351 3.26 -15.48 -27.31
CA GLY A 351 2.84 -14.97 -26.02
C GLY A 351 2.45 -16.07 -25.03
N LEU A 352 1.69 -17.05 -25.49
CA LEU A 352 1.34 -18.25 -24.70
C LEU A 352 2.58 -19.07 -24.34
N ALA A 353 3.51 -19.28 -25.29
CA ALA A 353 4.77 -19.96 -25.03
C ALA A 353 5.63 -19.24 -23.98
N LEU A 354 5.69 -17.90 -24.02
CA LEU A 354 6.37 -17.09 -23.00
C LEU A 354 5.71 -17.24 -21.63
N ARG A 355 4.38 -17.19 -21.55
CA ARG A 355 3.63 -17.40 -20.32
C ARG A 355 3.91 -18.79 -19.72
N ASP A 356 3.91 -19.84 -20.55
CA ASP A 356 4.19 -21.20 -20.12
C ASP A 356 5.62 -21.36 -19.60
N LEU A 357 6.59 -20.72 -20.27
CA LEU A 357 7.98 -20.70 -19.81
C LEU A 357 8.10 -20.04 -18.42
N LEU A 358 7.56 -18.83 -18.26
CA LEU A 358 7.59 -18.10 -16.99
C LEU A 358 6.82 -18.84 -15.89
N SER A 359 5.68 -19.45 -16.25
CA SER A 359 4.90 -20.26 -15.30
C SER A 359 5.70 -21.45 -14.75
N ARG A 360 6.43 -22.16 -15.60
CA ARG A 360 7.31 -23.26 -15.15
C ARG A 360 8.45 -22.79 -14.27
N MET A 361 8.99 -21.60 -14.50
CA MET A 361 10.06 -21.05 -13.66
C MET A 361 9.62 -20.81 -12.20
N VAL A 362 8.34 -20.58 -11.95
CA VAL A 362 7.84 -20.34 -10.57
C VAL A 362 8.17 -21.50 -9.61
N PRO A 363 7.86 -22.77 -9.89
CA PRO A 363 8.25 -23.88 -9.03
C PRO A 363 9.71 -24.34 -9.23
N GLU A 364 10.35 -24.05 -10.37
CA GLU A 364 11.69 -24.55 -10.70
C GLU A 364 12.82 -23.64 -10.19
N SER A 365 12.58 -22.33 -10.03
CA SER A 365 13.57 -21.36 -9.55
C SER A 365 13.06 -20.64 -8.31
N ARG A 366 13.66 -20.96 -7.16
CA ARG A 366 13.34 -20.29 -5.89
C ARG A 366 13.62 -18.79 -5.96
N GLU A 367 14.76 -18.37 -6.50
CA GLU A 367 15.11 -16.97 -6.66
C GLU A 367 14.05 -16.19 -7.45
N PHE A 368 13.57 -16.78 -8.56
CA PHE A 368 12.53 -16.17 -9.37
C PHE A 368 11.21 -16.05 -8.62
N SER A 369 10.80 -17.11 -7.92
CA SER A 369 9.59 -17.12 -7.11
C SER A 369 9.65 -16.12 -5.96
N ASP A 370 10.76 -16.08 -5.22
CA ASP A 370 10.98 -15.18 -4.09
C ASP A 370 10.99 -13.72 -4.57
N PHE A 371 11.62 -13.41 -5.70
CA PHE A 371 11.60 -12.09 -6.31
C PHE A 371 10.17 -11.63 -6.65
N LEU A 372 9.38 -12.48 -7.31
CA LEU A 372 8.00 -12.15 -7.67
C LEU A 372 7.10 -12.03 -6.42
N ALA A 373 7.29 -12.92 -5.44
CA ALA A 373 6.54 -12.89 -4.19
C ALA A 373 6.87 -11.64 -3.36
N GLY A 374 8.14 -11.27 -3.25
CA GLY A 374 8.58 -10.03 -2.60
C GLY A 374 7.92 -8.80 -3.19
N ARG A 375 7.94 -8.69 -4.53
CA ARG A 375 7.29 -7.59 -5.26
C ARG A 375 5.78 -7.53 -5.05
N LEU A 376 5.10 -8.67 -5.14
CA LEU A 376 3.64 -8.74 -4.96
C LEU A 376 3.22 -8.39 -3.53
N THR A 377 4.00 -8.83 -2.55
CA THR A 377 3.70 -8.66 -1.13
C THR A 377 4.25 -7.37 -0.52
N ALA A 378 5.14 -6.67 -1.25
CA ALA A 378 5.90 -5.50 -0.82
C ALA A 378 6.80 -5.75 0.41
N LEU A 379 7.17 -7.02 0.64
CA LEU A 379 8.12 -7.38 1.71
C LEU A 379 9.58 -7.09 1.33
N ASP A 380 9.87 -6.89 0.06
CA ASP A 380 11.18 -6.57 -0.50
C ASP A 380 11.43 -5.06 -0.62
N VAL A 381 10.49 -4.21 -0.21
CA VAL A 381 10.67 -2.76 -0.25
C VAL A 381 11.81 -2.34 0.67
N ALA A 382 12.80 -1.67 0.09
CA ALA A 382 13.91 -1.07 0.80
C ALA A 382 14.08 0.40 0.38
N TYR A 383 14.39 1.26 1.33
CA TYR A 383 14.61 2.68 1.10
C TYR A 383 16.10 2.99 0.90
N PRO A 384 16.45 3.97 0.07
CA PRO A 384 17.84 4.31 -0.16
C PRO A 384 18.58 4.70 1.12
N SER A 385 19.80 4.21 1.30
CA SER A 385 20.73 4.72 2.31
C SER A 385 21.67 5.73 1.67
N ALA A 386 21.92 6.83 2.38
CA ALA A 386 22.94 7.80 1.98
C ALA A 386 24.39 7.27 2.19
N ASP A 387 24.57 6.28 3.08
CA ASP A 387 25.84 5.64 3.36
C ASP A 387 25.97 4.35 2.52
N PRO A 388 26.87 4.30 1.52
CA PRO A 388 27.10 3.10 0.72
C PRO A 388 27.76 1.95 1.50
N THR A 389 28.28 2.22 2.71
CA THR A 389 28.90 1.22 3.60
C THR A 389 27.94 0.72 4.67
N ALA A 390 26.69 1.21 4.68
CA ALA A 390 25.68 0.79 5.62
C ALA A 390 25.43 -0.71 5.55
N HIS A 391 25.10 -1.32 6.70
CA HIS A 391 24.77 -2.72 6.76
C HIS A 391 23.59 -3.05 5.81
N PRO A 392 23.56 -4.21 5.14
CA PRO A 392 22.51 -4.58 4.16
C PRO A 392 21.06 -4.50 4.66
N VAL A 393 20.82 -4.62 5.96
CA VAL A 393 19.46 -4.45 6.52
C VAL A 393 19.01 -2.99 6.58
N THR A 394 19.94 -2.01 6.42
CA THR A 394 19.59 -0.59 6.44
C THR A 394 18.68 -0.25 5.25
N GLY A 395 17.61 0.48 5.52
CA GLY A 395 16.57 0.80 4.55
C GLY A 395 15.51 -0.30 4.38
N THR A 396 15.80 -1.55 4.76
CA THR A 396 14.81 -2.64 4.67
C THR A 396 13.79 -2.57 5.81
N ARG A 397 12.67 -3.26 5.66
CA ARG A 397 11.75 -3.49 6.78
C ARG A 397 12.40 -4.37 7.85
N ALA A 398 12.24 -4.03 9.11
CA ALA A 398 12.59 -4.94 10.20
C ALA A 398 11.55 -6.09 10.26
N PRO A 399 11.98 -7.37 10.41
CA PRO A 399 11.07 -8.47 10.64
C PRO A 399 10.42 -8.36 12.03
N ASP A 400 9.29 -9.02 12.25
CA ASP A 400 8.72 -9.11 13.59
C ASP A 400 9.60 -10.02 14.47
N LEU A 401 10.33 -9.41 15.39
CA LEU A 401 11.22 -10.10 16.30
C LEU A 401 10.51 -10.37 17.63
N THR A 402 10.45 -11.62 18.05
CA THR A 402 10.12 -12.00 19.43
C THR A 402 11.42 -12.05 20.23
N LEU A 403 11.51 -11.27 21.31
CA LEU A 403 12.69 -11.20 22.16
C LEU A 403 12.39 -11.83 23.53
N THR A 404 13.34 -12.58 24.07
CA THR A 404 13.16 -13.39 25.28
C THR A 404 12.86 -12.58 26.56
N ALA A 405 13.22 -11.31 26.58
CA ALA A 405 13.01 -10.42 27.73
C ALA A 405 11.91 -9.37 27.48
N ALA A 406 11.32 -9.34 26.29
CA ALA A 406 10.35 -8.31 25.92
C ALA A 406 8.91 -8.77 26.18
N GLU A 407 8.04 -7.83 26.57
CA GLU A 407 6.61 -8.09 26.78
C GLU A 407 5.83 -8.23 25.48
N SER A 408 6.39 -7.75 24.36
CA SER A 408 5.76 -7.74 23.03
C SER A 408 6.78 -8.08 21.94
N THR A 409 6.29 -8.41 20.74
CA THR A 409 7.12 -8.49 19.54
C THR A 409 7.55 -7.09 19.08
N LEU A 410 8.49 -7.02 18.14
CA LEU A 410 8.93 -5.73 17.59
C LEU A 410 7.75 -4.94 17.00
N PHE A 411 6.84 -5.58 16.26
CA PHE A 411 5.65 -4.87 15.74
C PHE A 411 4.77 -4.32 16.85
N GLY A 412 4.63 -5.06 17.95
CA GLY A 412 3.93 -4.57 19.14
C GLY A 412 4.65 -3.42 19.88
N ALA A 413 5.96 -3.26 19.67
CA ALA A 413 6.74 -2.16 20.22
C ALA A 413 6.73 -0.89 19.34
N LEU A 414 6.45 -1.01 18.05
CA LEU A 414 6.40 0.14 17.13
C LEU A 414 5.29 1.12 17.53
N ARG A 415 5.64 2.40 17.54
CA ARG A 415 4.72 3.52 17.78
C ARG A 415 4.80 4.50 16.62
N ALA A 416 3.72 5.24 16.37
CA ALA A 416 3.69 6.22 15.31
C ALA A 416 4.56 7.46 15.60
N ASP A 417 4.87 7.72 16.87
CA ASP A 417 5.52 8.92 17.38
C ASP A 417 6.95 8.73 17.89
N SER A 418 7.52 7.53 17.74
CA SER A 418 8.86 7.23 18.28
C SER A 418 9.60 6.18 17.48
N TYR A 419 10.92 6.29 17.48
CA TYR A 419 11.82 5.24 16.98
C TYR A 419 11.92 4.11 18.01
N VAL A 420 12.23 2.90 17.54
CA VAL A 420 12.61 1.79 18.39
C VAL A 420 14.11 1.55 18.26
N LEU A 421 14.83 1.68 19.38
CA LEU A 421 16.21 1.22 19.50
C LEU A 421 16.18 -0.26 19.88
N LEU A 422 16.51 -1.10 18.93
CA LEU A 422 16.59 -2.55 19.11
C LEU A 422 17.94 -2.88 19.75
N ASP A 423 17.91 -3.55 20.90
CA ASP A 423 19.09 -3.98 21.65
C ASP A 423 19.17 -5.51 21.67
N LEU A 424 20.02 -6.08 20.82
CA LEU A 424 20.30 -7.52 20.73
C LEU A 424 21.61 -7.91 21.43
N THR A 425 22.21 -7.01 22.22
CA THR A 425 23.42 -7.31 22.99
C THR A 425 23.13 -8.30 24.14
N ALA A 426 24.09 -9.16 24.46
CA ALA A 426 23.90 -10.20 25.48
C ALA A 426 23.61 -9.67 26.91
N GLY A 427 23.92 -8.40 27.15
CA GLY A 427 23.76 -7.79 28.49
C GLY A 427 22.73 -6.66 28.56
N GLY A 428 22.03 -6.34 27.45
CA GLY A 428 21.11 -5.19 27.42
C GLY A 428 21.87 -3.87 27.54
N ALA A 429 22.96 -3.71 26.78
CA ALA A 429 23.88 -2.58 26.89
C ALA A 429 23.24 -1.22 26.60
N LEU A 430 22.05 -1.20 25.98
CA LEU A 430 21.31 0.00 25.60
C LEU A 430 20.05 0.24 26.42
N SER A 431 19.80 -0.55 27.47
CA SER A 431 18.55 -0.49 28.27
C SER A 431 18.29 0.87 28.92
N ASP A 432 19.33 1.67 29.18
CA ASP A 432 19.27 3.02 29.76
C ASP A 432 19.12 4.15 28.69
N ARG A 433 19.04 3.81 27.41
CA ARG A 433 18.98 4.77 26.30
C ARG A 433 17.56 5.22 25.91
N ALA A 434 16.55 4.72 26.62
CA ALA A 434 15.18 5.19 26.42
C ALA A 434 15.07 6.68 26.77
N GLN A 435 14.49 7.44 25.86
CA GLN A 435 14.25 8.89 26.01
C GLN A 435 13.02 9.31 25.22
N GLU A 436 12.67 10.58 25.27
CA GLU A 436 11.59 11.10 24.44
C GLU A 436 11.82 10.75 22.96
N ARG A 437 10.80 10.16 22.31
CA ARG A 437 10.82 9.68 20.91
C ARG A 437 11.75 8.49 20.63
N ILE A 438 12.35 7.89 21.64
CA ILE A 438 13.15 6.65 21.53
C ILE A 438 12.68 5.65 22.57
N THR A 439 12.15 4.52 22.13
CA THR A 439 11.86 3.38 22.99
C THR A 439 12.93 2.31 22.80
N VAL A 440 13.33 1.61 23.87
CA VAL A 440 14.27 0.48 23.78
C VAL A 440 13.48 -0.82 23.80
N HIS A 441 13.77 -1.68 22.83
CA HIS A 441 13.23 -3.03 22.73
C HIS A 441 14.39 -4.02 22.72
N GLY A 442 14.60 -4.75 23.82
CA GLY A 442 15.82 -5.51 24.04
C GLY A 442 15.59 -6.97 24.42
N GLY A 443 16.58 -7.81 24.11
CA GLY A 443 16.60 -9.23 24.43
C GLY A 443 17.20 -10.09 23.33
N ALA A 444 17.39 -11.39 23.60
CA ALA A 444 17.83 -12.32 22.57
C ALA A 444 16.64 -12.70 21.65
N PRO A 445 16.83 -12.74 20.32
CA PRO A 445 15.77 -13.15 19.42
C PRO A 445 15.44 -14.63 19.57
N ASP A 446 14.18 -15.00 19.39
CA ASP A 446 13.67 -16.37 19.48
C ASP A 446 14.22 -17.29 18.36
N ARG A 447 14.58 -16.71 17.24
CA ARG A 447 15.20 -17.41 16.11
C ARG A 447 16.21 -16.51 15.40
N THR A 448 17.27 -17.12 14.86
CA THR A 448 18.22 -16.44 13.98
C THR A 448 17.61 -16.22 12.59
N ARG A 449 17.94 -15.11 11.96
CA ARG A 449 17.63 -14.80 10.57
C ARG A 449 18.93 -14.41 9.87
N ASP A 450 19.21 -15.02 8.72
CA ASP A 450 20.51 -14.88 8.03
C ASP A 450 20.95 -13.41 7.86
N ALA A 451 20.03 -12.54 7.44
CA ALA A 451 20.33 -11.11 7.24
C ALA A 451 20.55 -10.32 8.54
N TRP A 452 20.23 -10.91 9.71
CA TRP A 452 20.30 -10.28 11.03
C TRP A 452 21.26 -11.00 11.98
N GLU A 453 22.00 -12.00 11.50
CA GLU A 453 22.83 -12.87 12.34
C GLU A 453 23.90 -12.10 13.11
N ASP A 454 24.51 -11.11 12.47
CA ASP A 454 25.58 -10.28 13.03
C ASP A 454 25.09 -8.94 13.62
N VAL A 455 23.78 -8.64 13.50
CA VAL A 455 23.22 -7.39 14.03
C VAL A 455 23.09 -7.46 15.54
N ARG A 456 23.74 -6.52 16.22
CA ARG A 456 23.71 -6.39 17.70
C ARG A 456 22.84 -5.24 18.19
N ALA A 457 22.65 -4.23 17.37
CA ALA A 457 21.70 -3.15 17.62
C ALA A 457 21.20 -2.56 16.31
N ALA A 458 19.99 -1.99 16.34
CA ALA A 458 19.45 -1.28 15.21
C ALA A 458 18.52 -0.14 15.65
N LEU A 459 18.46 0.93 14.87
CA LEU A 459 17.45 1.98 15.04
C LEU A 459 16.36 1.79 14.00
N ILE A 460 15.12 1.63 14.45
CA ILE A 460 13.95 1.34 13.62
C ILE A 460 13.02 2.55 13.62
N ARG A 461 12.58 2.98 12.44
CA ARG A 461 11.65 4.09 12.24
C ARG A 461 10.23 3.72 12.69
N PRO A 462 9.35 4.73 12.93
CA PRO A 462 7.93 4.51 13.24
C PRO A 462 7.18 3.66 12.19
N ASP A 463 7.63 3.65 10.92
CA ASP A 463 7.10 2.82 9.82
C ASP A 463 7.77 1.44 9.70
N GLY A 464 8.59 1.06 10.68
CA GLY A 464 9.20 -0.26 10.77
C GLY A 464 10.42 -0.48 9.86
N HIS A 465 11.00 0.56 9.25
CA HIS A 465 12.22 0.43 8.44
C HIS A 465 13.48 0.74 9.25
N VAL A 466 14.56 0.03 8.92
CA VAL A 466 15.85 0.16 9.61
C VAL A 466 16.56 1.43 9.16
N VAL A 467 16.91 2.32 10.10
CA VAL A 467 17.72 3.51 9.83
C VAL A 467 19.20 3.18 9.87
N TRP A 468 19.58 2.34 10.84
CA TRP A 468 20.96 2.05 11.16
C TRP A 468 21.04 0.67 11.84
N ALA A 469 22.14 -0.03 11.62
CA ALA A 469 22.45 -1.29 12.27
C ALA A 469 23.93 -1.34 12.69
N TRP A 470 24.19 -2.02 13.82
CA TRP A 470 25.50 -2.18 14.42
C TRP A 470 25.86 -3.65 14.55
N THR A 471 27.12 -4.00 14.20
CA THR A 471 27.60 -5.39 14.14
C THR A 471 28.87 -5.64 14.97
N GLU A 472 29.61 -4.59 15.40
CA GLU A 472 30.85 -4.76 16.16
C GLU A 472 30.56 -5.25 17.59
N GLU A 473 31.49 -6.08 18.15
CA GLU A 473 31.39 -6.60 19.52
C GLU A 473 31.81 -5.58 20.60
N ASP A 474 32.37 -4.44 20.22
CA ASP A 474 32.85 -3.40 21.14
C ASP A 474 31.70 -2.52 21.65
N ASP A 475 31.10 -2.91 22.77
CA ASP A 475 29.98 -2.19 23.39
C ASP A 475 30.37 -0.78 23.88
N THR A 476 31.67 -0.46 24.02
CA THR A 476 32.10 0.90 24.40
C THR A 476 31.94 1.88 23.26
N LYS A 477 32.10 1.43 22.02
CA LYS A 477 31.84 2.22 20.83
C LYS A 477 30.35 2.30 20.51
N LEU A 478 29.59 1.22 20.79
CA LEU A 478 28.16 1.14 20.51
C LEU A 478 27.40 2.31 21.14
N ALA A 479 27.65 2.62 22.41
CA ALA A 479 26.97 3.71 23.10
C ALA A 479 27.14 5.07 22.39
N ALA A 480 28.37 5.38 21.97
CA ALA A 480 28.68 6.63 21.26
C ALA A 480 28.05 6.68 19.86
N GLN A 481 27.99 5.54 19.16
CA GLN A 481 27.32 5.44 17.86
C GLN A 481 25.80 5.61 17.96
N VAL A 482 25.19 4.99 18.99
CA VAL A 482 23.74 5.17 19.26
C VAL A 482 23.45 6.63 19.55
N ASP A 483 24.24 7.32 20.39
CA ASP A 483 24.04 8.73 20.68
C ASP A 483 24.14 9.59 19.41
N ALA A 484 25.08 9.30 18.53
CA ALA A 484 25.24 10.02 17.26
C ALA A 484 24.04 9.79 16.30
N VAL A 485 23.63 8.54 16.11
CA VAL A 485 22.54 8.23 15.18
C VAL A 485 21.19 8.73 15.69
N VAL A 486 20.95 8.64 17.01
CA VAL A 486 19.74 9.17 17.65
C VAL A 486 19.70 10.70 17.55
N THR A 487 20.80 11.38 17.82
CA THR A 487 20.93 12.84 17.63
C THR A 487 20.55 13.24 16.20
N THR A 488 21.09 12.55 15.21
CA THR A 488 20.78 12.80 13.78
C THR A 488 19.32 12.53 13.49
N ALA A 489 18.76 11.42 13.97
CA ALA A 489 17.37 11.03 13.72
C ALA A 489 16.36 12.02 14.32
N LEU A 490 16.69 12.63 15.47
CA LEU A 490 15.86 13.61 16.16
C LEU A 490 16.17 15.07 15.79
N GLY A 491 17.09 15.33 14.83
CA GLY A 491 17.43 16.68 14.38
C GLY A 491 18.08 17.56 15.46
N ARG A 492 18.84 16.96 16.38
CA ARG A 492 19.48 17.65 17.52
C ARG A 492 20.96 17.86 17.30
#